data_aa1f74a409ad29d83ea79aeecf830f66
#
_entry.id   aa1f74a409ad29d83ea79aeecf830f66
#
_cell.length_a   1.000
_cell.length_b   1.000
_cell.length_c   1.000
_cell.angle_alpha   90.00
_cell.angle_beta   90.00
_cell.angle_gamma   90.00
#
_symmetry.space_group_name_H-M   'P 1'
#
loop_
_entity.id
_entity.type
_entity.pdbx_description
1 polymer ?
#
loop_
_entity_poly.entity_id
_entity_poly.type
_entity_poly.pdbx_seq_one_letter_code
_entity_poly.pdbx_strand_id
1 'polypeptide(L)'
;MACYRTGLLFCAALFCLTLLGSFSGMFNQKPHPLFDEKTFGGWEGDTLHTWRVEKGAIVGGSITQTVPHNDFICTKRNYANFNLRLKVKLVANSGFINAGIQFRSQRLVNPAHEMIGYQADVGPGYWGSLYDESRRNKTLMAPDSLVLLKLVKENDWNDIEILCVDRHVQVYLNGVQTVNYLESESTLPREGLIGLQVHGGGKLEVYYKDLIITELP
;
A
#
# COMPACT_ATOMS: atom_id res chain seq x y z
N MET A 1 -11.81 92.12 8.80
CA MET A 1 -11.12 91.40 9.92
C MET A 1 -11.52 89.93 9.78
N ALA A 2 -10.58 89.10 9.29
CA ALA A 2 -10.81 87.69 8.98
C ALA A 2 -10.22 86.86 10.12
N CYS A 3 -11.06 85.98 10.71
CA CYS A 3 -10.65 85.10 11.77
C CYS A 3 -10.44 83.69 11.16
N TYR A 4 -9.21 83.24 11.09
CA TYR A 4 -8.84 81.88 10.66
C TYR A 4 -9.02 80.90 11.83
N ARG A 5 -9.88 79.86 11.63
CA ARG A 5 -9.93 78.71 12.52
C ARG A 5 -9.17 77.56 11.88
N THR A 6 -8.07 77.19 12.47
CA THR A 6 -7.28 75.98 12.16
C THR A 6 -8.01 74.77 12.71
N GLY A 7 -8.42 73.88 11.81
CA GLY A 7 -8.95 72.55 12.18
C GLY A 7 -7.82 71.51 12.21
N LEU A 8 -7.63 70.90 13.36
CA LEU A 8 -6.73 69.72 13.52
C LEU A 8 -7.43 68.47 12.98
N LEU A 9 -6.86 67.91 11.93
CA LEU A 9 -7.25 66.57 11.45
C LEU A 9 -6.49 65.51 12.27
N PHE A 10 -7.21 64.74 13.09
CA PHE A 10 -6.69 63.53 13.72
C PHE A 10 -6.76 62.39 12.70
N CYS A 11 -5.61 61.99 12.16
CA CYS A 11 -5.49 60.75 11.43
C CYS A 11 -5.47 59.57 12.43
N ALA A 12 -6.59 58.86 12.55
CA ALA A 12 -6.61 57.53 13.22
C ALA A 12 -6.00 56.49 12.30
N ALA A 13 -4.73 56.15 12.60
CA ALA A 13 -4.10 54.99 11.93
C ALA A 13 -4.71 53.70 12.49
N LEU A 14 -5.54 53.03 11.67
CA LEU A 14 -6.11 51.73 11.93
C LEU A 14 -4.98 50.69 11.73
N PHE A 15 -4.41 50.22 12.82
CA PHE A 15 -3.42 49.10 12.81
C PHE A 15 -4.19 47.81 12.53
N CYS A 16 -4.26 47.41 11.27
CA CYS A 16 -4.77 46.10 10.87
C CYS A 16 -3.69 45.03 11.22
N LEU A 17 -3.78 44.45 12.42
CA LEU A 17 -2.99 43.28 12.77
C LEU A 17 -3.50 42.10 11.92
N THR A 18 -2.85 41.84 10.79
CA THR A 18 -2.99 40.59 10.07
C THR A 18 -2.35 39.49 10.90
N LEU A 19 -3.19 38.70 11.58
CA LEU A 19 -2.82 37.40 12.13
C LEU A 19 -2.44 36.49 10.94
N LEU A 20 -1.19 36.55 10.54
CA LEU A 20 -0.57 35.48 9.75
C LEU A 20 -0.44 34.26 10.68
N GLY A 21 -1.54 33.54 10.83
CA GLY A 21 -1.54 32.21 11.41
C GLY A 21 -0.63 31.35 10.55
N SER A 22 0.51 31.01 11.09
CA SER A 22 1.43 30.04 10.51
C SER A 22 0.74 28.69 10.44
N PHE A 23 0.11 28.37 9.29
CA PHE A 23 -0.30 27.02 8.91
C PHE A 23 0.96 26.19 8.55
N SER A 24 1.93 26.11 9.48
CA SER A 24 3.11 25.26 9.38
C SER A 24 2.89 23.95 10.13
N GLY A 25 1.81 23.27 9.82
CA GLY A 25 1.45 21.98 10.41
C GLY A 25 0.96 20.97 9.39
N MET A 26 1.32 21.11 8.12
CA MET A 26 1.13 20.01 7.17
C MET A 26 2.20 18.95 7.51
N PHE A 27 1.72 17.89 8.16
CA PHE A 27 2.47 16.69 8.53
C PHE A 27 3.17 16.13 7.30
N ASN A 28 4.41 16.56 7.07
CA ASN A 28 5.31 15.90 6.13
C ASN A 28 5.81 14.63 6.83
N GLN A 29 4.98 13.60 6.85
CA GLN A 29 5.36 12.32 7.40
C GLN A 29 6.50 11.77 6.55
N LYS A 30 7.66 11.55 7.19
CA LYS A 30 8.84 11.05 6.48
C LYS A 30 8.63 9.58 6.12
N PRO A 31 9.09 9.14 4.93
CA PRO A 31 9.15 7.73 4.60
C PRO A 31 9.90 6.96 5.70
N HIS A 32 9.35 5.82 6.09
CA HIS A 32 10.01 4.94 7.05
C HIS A 32 9.85 3.47 6.65
N PRO A 33 10.81 2.59 7.02
CA PRO A 33 10.72 1.19 6.70
C PRO A 33 9.63 0.51 7.53
N LEU A 34 8.86 -0.38 6.89
CA LEU A 34 7.93 -1.30 7.55
C LEU A 34 8.59 -2.59 8.00
N PHE A 35 9.78 -2.89 7.51
CA PHE A 35 10.53 -4.11 7.77
C PHE A 35 12.00 -3.76 8.03
N ASP A 36 12.57 -4.36 9.06
CA ASP A 36 13.95 -4.12 9.52
C ASP A 36 14.99 -5.01 8.83
N GLU A 37 14.57 -5.78 7.81
CA GLU A 37 15.38 -6.75 7.05
C GLU A 37 15.92 -7.95 7.87
N LYS A 38 15.54 -8.08 9.12
CA LYS A 38 16.09 -9.06 10.05
C LYS A 38 15.05 -9.85 10.84
N THR A 39 13.97 -9.20 11.25
CA THR A 39 12.98 -9.78 12.16
C THR A 39 11.56 -9.54 11.69
N PHE A 40 10.59 -10.28 12.23
CA PHE A 40 9.18 -10.00 12.05
C PHE A 40 8.63 -8.99 13.09
N GLY A 41 9.48 -8.10 13.60
CA GLY A 41 9.05 -7.02 14.47
C GLY A 41 8.02 -6.12 13.77
N GLY A 42 6.80 -5.99 14.36
CA GLY A 42 5.69 -5.26 13.75
C GLY A 42 4.84 -6.05 12.77
N TRP A 43 5.16 -7.31 12.51
CA TRP A 43 4.42 -8.24 11.64
C TRP A 43 3.88 -9.43 12.44
N GLU A 44 2.83 -10.08 11.93
CA GLU A 44 2.25 -11.31 12.45
C GLU A 44 1.79 -12.24 11.31
N GLY A 45 2.01 -13.54 11.47
CA GLY A 45 1.69 -14.59 10.50
C GLY A 45 2.30 -15.92 10.91
N ASP A 46 2.16 -16.96 10.09
CA ASP A 46 2.79 -18.27 10.34
C ASP A 46 4.29 -18.24 10.02
N THR A 47 5.08 -17.76 10.97
CA THR A 47 6.54 -17.71 10.87
C THR A 47 7.22 -19.03 11.22
N LEU A 48 6.46 -20.07 11.54
CA LEU A 48 6.97 -21.40 11.81
C LEU A 48 7.04 -22.28 10.56
N HIS A 49 6.07 -22.11 9.64
CA HIS A 49 5.92 -23.01 8.49
C HIS A 49 5.95 -22.29 7.15
N THR A 50 5.36 -21.09 7.05
CA THR A 50 5.15 -20.41 5.75
C THR A 50 6.14 -19.27 5.51
N TRP A 51 6.39 -18.43 6.53
CA TRP A 51 7.15 -17.19 6.36
C TRP A 51 8.52 -17.25 7.03
N ARG A 52 9.54 -16.74 6.34
CA ARG A 52 10.91 -16.62 6.87
C ARG A 52 11.55 -15.32 6.43
N VAL A 53 12.58 -14.93 7.13
CA VAL A 53 13.48 -13.84 6.70
C VAL A 53 14.71 -14.46 6.05
N GLU A 54 15.00 -14.05 4.81
CA GLU A 54 16.16 -14.54 4.08
C GLU A 54 16.79 -13.40 3.27
N LYS A 55 18.09 -13.15 3.50
CA LYS A 55 18.89 -12.13 2.78
C LYS A 55 18.23 -10.76 2.71
N GLY A 56 17.65 -10.32 3.83
CA GLY A 56 16.98 -9.02 3.93
C GLY A 56 15.59 -8.94 3.30
N ALA A 57 14.98 -10.07 2.94
CA ALA A 57 13.64 -10.16 2.42
C ALA A 57 12.73 -11.00 3.33
N ILE A 58 11.44 -10.66 3.35
CA ILE A 58 10.36 -11.53 3.82
C ILE A 58 10.06 -12.50 2.68
N VAL A 59 10.11 -13.80 2.97
CA VAL A 59 9.93 -14.86 1.98
C VAL A 59 8.81 -15.78 2.41
N GLY A 60 7.81 -15.95 1.53
CA GLY A 60 6.70 -16.89 1.74
C GLY A 60 6.73 -18.04 0.76
N GLY A 61 6.29 -19.23 1.24
CA GLY A 61 6.12 -20.42 0.42
C GLY A 61 7.38 -21.27 0.22
N SER A 62 7.30 -22.19 -0.75
CA SER A 62 8.34 -23.15 -1.09
C SER A 62 8.27 -23.57 -2.55
N ILE A 63 9.41 -23.63 -3.25
CA ILE A 63 9.50 -24.16 -4.63
C ILE A 63 9.48 -25.69 -4.68
N THR A 64 9.63 -26.37 -3.56
CA THR A 64 9.65 -27.85 -3.47
C THR A 64 8.36 -28.44 -2.94
N GLN A 65 7.62 -27.68 -2.13
CA GLN A 65 6.38 -28.11 -1.51
C GLN A 65 5.21 -27.23 -1.97
N THR A 66 4.05 -27.82 -2.20
CA THR A 66 2.85 -27.07 -2.52
C THR A 66 2.38 -26.29 -1.30
N VAL A 67 2.16 -24.97 -1.46
CA VAL A 67 1.53 -24.13 -0.45
C VAL A 67 0.10 -24.64 -0.25
N PRO A 68 -0.31 -25.03 0.96
CA PRO A 68 -1.59 -25.75 1.14
C PRO A 68 -2.83 -24.86 0.97
N HIS A 69 -2.74 -23.61 1.33
CA HIS A 69 -3.79 -22.58 1.26
C HIS A 69 -3.17 -21.20 1.18
N ASN A 70 -3.97 -20.19 0.92
CA ASN A 70 -3.50 -18.81 1.06
C ASN A 70 -2.93 -18.57 2.44
N ASP A 71 -1.82 -17.86 2.51
CA ASP A 71 -1.25 -17.45 3.78
C ASP A 71 -0.76 -16.00 3.68
N PHE A 72 -0.90 -15.29 4.80
CA PHE A 72 -0.56 -13.87 4.86
C PHE A 72 0.28 -13.57 6.08
N ILE A 73 1.31 -12.75 5.90
CA ILE A 73 1.97 -12.06 7.00
C ILE A 73 1.56 -10.59 6.96
N CYS A 74 1.09 -10.05 8.09
CA CYS A 74 0.44 -8.74 8.14
C CYS A 74 1.10 -7.82 9.14
N THR A 75 1.01 -6.52 8.90
CA THR A 75 1.34 -5.51 9.90
C THR A 75 0.42 -5.62 11.12
N LYS A 76 0.93 -5.28 12.31
CA LYS A 76 0.15 -5.27 13.56
C LYS A 76 -0.70 -4.01 13.74
N ARG A 77 -0.52 -3.01 12.88
CA ARG A 77 -1.31 -1.78 12.91
C ARG A 77 -1.94 -1.48 11.56
N ASN A 78 -3.02 -0.72 11.58
CA ASN A 78 -3.74 -0.25 10.40
C ASN A 78 -3.06 0.97 9.76
N TYR A 79 -3.35 1.16 8.46
CA TYR A 79 -2.95 2.31 7.66
C TYR A 79 -4.15 2.79 6.85
N ALA A 80 -4.34 4.11 6.80
CA ALA A 80 -5.45 4.76 6.08
C ALA A 80 -5.00 5.34 4.74
N ASN A 81 -4.47 6.55 4.74
CA ASN A 81 -3.88 7.18 3.57
C ASN A 81 -2.36 6.96 3.60
N PHE A 82 -1.81 6.47 2.51
CA PHE A 82 -0.38 6.15 2.46
C PHE A 82 0.12 6.03 1.03
N ASN A 83 1.44 6.16 0.89
CA ASN A 83 2.22 5.67 -0.24
C ASN A 83 3.12 4.53 0.26
N LEU A 84 2.88 3.31 -0.20
CA LEU A 84 3.67 2.13 0.07
C LEU A 84 4.50 1.77 -1.16
N ARG A 85 5.80 1.62 -0.98
CA ARG A 85 6.73 1.16 -2.03
C ARG A 85 7.48 -0.06 -1.54
N LEU A 86 7.64 -1.03 -2.41
CA LEU A 86 8.38 -2.26 -2.11
C LEU A 86 8.88 -2.90 -3.41
N LYS A 87 9.76 -3.87 -3.23
CA LYS A 87 10.17 -4.77 -4.31
C LYS A 87 9.62 -6.15 -4.07
N VAL A 88 9.12 -6.79 -5.12
CA VAL A 88 8.64 -8.17 -5.11
C VAL A 88 9.33 -8.99 -6.18
N LYS A 89 9.69 -10.22 -5.84
CA LYS A 89 10.18 -11.23 -6.76
C LYS A 89 9.40 -12.52 -6.55
N LEU A 90 8.89 -13.09 -7.64
CA LEU A 90 8.16 -14.36 -7.64
C LEU A 90 8.97 -15.41 -8.39
N VAL A 91 9.24 -16.52 -7.74
CA VAL A 91 9.91 -17.68 -8.32
C VAL A 91 8.98 -18.88 -8.16
N ALA A 92 8.73 -19.60 -9.25
CA ALA A 92 7.76 -20.67 -9.22
C ALA A 92 8.23 -21.89 -10.00
N ASN A 93 7.72 -23.05 -9.60
CA ASN A 93 7.99 -24.34 -10.24
C ASN A 93 6.73 -24.88 -10.92
N SER A 94 5.58 -24.96 -10.22
CA SER A 94 4.35 -25.56 -10.76
C SER A 94 3.12 -25.21 -9.94
N GLY A 95 1.94 -25.49 -10.49
CA GLY A 95 0.67 -25.26 -9.84
C GLY A 95 0.12 -23.85 -10.09
N PHE A 96 -0.74 -23.35 -9.21
CA PHE A 96 -1.26 -22.00 -9.31
C PHE A 96 -0.25 -20.99 -8.77
N ILE A 97 0.17 -20.08 -9.61
CA ILE A 97 1.24 -19.13 -9.32
C ILE A 97 0.65 -17.74 -9.11
N ASN A 98 0.46 -17.38 -7.84
CA ASN A 98 -0.05 -16.08 -7.46
C ASN A 98 0.47 -15.69 -6.07
N ALA A 99 0.55 -14.41 -5.84
CA ALA A 99 0.91 -13.75 -4.60
C ALA A 99 0.30 -12.33 -4.63
N GLY A 100 0.50 -11.54 -3.60
CA GLY A 100 -0.04 -10.18 -3.61
C GLY A 100 0.32 -9.35 -2.39
N ILE A 101 -0.01 -8.08 -2.49
CA ILE A 101 0.11 -7.13 -1.40
C ILE A 101 -1.32 -6.69 -1.02
N GLN A 102 -1.81 -7.17 0.11
CA GLN A 102 -3.05 -6.74 0.72
C GLN A 102 -2.88 -5.36 1.36
N PHE A 103 -3.91 -4.52 1.25
CA PHE A 103 -3.94 -3.21 1.91
C PHE A 103 -5.36 -2.79 2.24
N ARG A 104 -5.49 -1.97 3.28
CA ARG A 104 -6.80 -1.61 3.86
C ARG A 104 -7.67 -2.85 4.10
N SER A 105 -7.02 -3.92 4.57
CA SER A 105 -7.60 -5.25 4.69
C SER A 105 -7.67 -5.68 6.15
N GLN A 106 -8.45 -6.71 6.41
CA GLN A 106 -8.60 -7.30 7.74
C GLN A 106 -8.41 -8.81 7.64
N ARG A 107 -7.92 -9.45 8.71
CA ARG A 107 -7.93 -10.91 8.81
C ARG A 107 -9.36 -11.41 9.00
N LEU A 108 -9.69 -12.52 8.35
CA LEU A 108 -10.91 -13.24 8.65
C LEU A 108 -10.75 -14.00 9.98
N VAL A 109 -11.84 -14.16 10.70
CA VAL A 109 -11.90 -15.02 11.88
C VAL A 109 -11.93 -16.49 11.47
N ASN A 110 -12.64 -16.79 10.37
CA ASN A 110 -12.77 -18.13 9.82
C ASN A 110 -12.90 -18.08 8.28
N PRO A 111 -11.96 -18.65 7.55
CA PRO A 111 -10.71 -19.25 8.05
C PRO A 111 -9.67 -18.17 8.45
N ALA A 112 -8.93 -18.43 9.52
CA ALA A 112 -7.98 -17.46 10.07
C ALA A 112 -6.74 -17.21 9.20
N HIS A 113 -6.52 -18.03 8.18
CA HIS A 113 -5.44 -17.85 7.21
C HIS A 113 -5.83 -16.92 6.04
N GLU A 114 -7.07 -16.42 5.99
CA GLU A 114 -7.56 -15.53 4.94
C GLU A 114 -7.64 -14.06 5.37
N MET A 115 -7.63 -13.18 4.36
CA MET A 115 -7.87 -11.76 4.52
C MET A 115 -9.04 -11.28 3.65
N ILE A 116 -9.64 -10.15 4.04
CA ILE A 116 -10.69 -9.47 3.29
C ILE A 116 -10.28 -8.03 3.01
N GLY A 117 -10.29 -7.61 1.76
CA GLY A 117 -9.97 -6.25 1.34
C GLY A 117 -9.27 -6.17 -0.02
N TYR A 118 -8.59 -5.06 -0.28
CA TYR A 118 -7.91 -4.84 -1.56
C TYR A 118 -6.57 -5.55 -1.62
N GLN A 119 -6.24 -6.06 -2.81
CA GLN A 119 -4.95 -6.67 -3.12
C GLN A 119 -4.37 -6.11 -4.42
N ALA A 120 -3.12 -5.71 -4.39
CA ALA A 120 -2.31 -5.55 -5.59
C ALA A 120 -1.72 -6.92 -5.94
N ASP A 121 -2.23 -7.52 -7.01
CA ASP A 121 -1.89 -8.88 -7.42
C ASP A 121 -0.49 -9.02 -8.01
N VAL A 122 0.10 -10.17 -7.78
CA VAL A 122 1.42 -10.59 -8.26
C VAL A 122 1.33 -12.01 -8.83
N GLY A 123 1.58 -12.18 -10.11
CA GLY A 123 1.56 -13.48 -10.76
C GLY A 123 1.31 -13.39 -12.25
N PRO A 124 1.57 -14.45 -13.02
CA PRO A 124 1.33 -14.47 -14.47
C PRO A 124 -0.12 -14.09 -14.81
N GLY A 125 -0.30 -13.02 -15.58
CA GLY A 125 -1.62 -12.50 -15.97
C GLY A 125 -2.29 -11.60 -14.93
N TYR A 126 -1.73 -11.45 -13.72
CA TYR A 126 -2.32 -10.67 -12.61
C TYR A 126 -1.48 -9.47 -12.18
N TRP A 127 -0.21 -9.40 -12.53
CA TRP A 127 0.71 -8.38 -12.09
C TRP A 127 0.13 -6.97 -12.12
N GLY A 128 0.15 -6.31 -10.97
CA GLY A 128 -0.29 -4.93 -10.85
C GLY A 128 -1.79 -4.70 -11.03
N SER A 129 -2.62 -5.77 -11.02
CA SER A 129 -4.07 -5.66 -10.96
C SER A 129 -4.55 -5.32 -9.56
N LEU A 130 -5.73 -4.73 -9.46
CA LEU A 130 -6.45 -4.54 -8.20
C LEU A 130 -7.53 -5.61 -8.07
N TYR A 131 -7.38 -6.48 -7.10
CA TYR A 131 -8.35 -7.51 -6.73
C TYR A 131 -9.04 -7.15 -5.41
N ASP A 132 -10.24 -7.65 -5.21
CA ASP A 132 -10.99 -7.49 -3.95
C ASP A 132 -11.20 -8.86 -3.29
N GLU A 133 -10.25 -9.20 -2.42
CA GLU A 133 -10.13 -10.51 -1.77
C GLU A 133 -11.24 -10.73 -0.75
N SER A 134 -11.87 -11.90 -0.80
CA SER A 134 -12.88 -12.39 0.16
C SER A 134 -14.10 -11.46 0.39
N ARG A 135 -14.18 -10.32 -0.31
CA ARG A 135 -15.31 -9.40 -0.24
C ARG A 135 -16.16 -9.47 -1.50
N ARG A 136 -15.64 -9.00 -2.64
CA ARG A 136 -16.30 -9.08 -3.95
C ARG A 136 -15.78 -10.24 -4.81
N ASN A 137 -14.64 -10.80 -4.46
CA ASN A 137 -13.96 -11.90 -5.15
C ASN A 137 -13.83 -11.65 -6.65
N LYS A 138 -13.35 -10.46 -7.02
CA LYS A 138 -13.18 -10.07 -8.42
C LYS A 138 -12.07 -9.05 -8.62
N THR A 139 -11.49 -9.06 -9.79
CA THR A 139 -10.61 -7.99 -10.27
C THR A 139 -11.45 -6.73 -10.50
N LEU A 140 -11.08 -5.65 -9.82
CA LEU A 140 -11.73 -4.33 -9.94
C LEU A 140 -11.15 -3.54 -11.12
N MET A 141 -9.84 -3.67 -11.33
CA MET A 141 -9.11 -3.04 -12.44
C MET A 141 -7.85 -3.84 -12.74
N ALA A 142 -7.53 -4.00 -14.00
CA ALA A 142 -6.34 -4.68 -14.47
C ALA A 142 -5.67 -3.90 -15.62
N PRO A 143 -4.36 -3.95 -15.74
CA PRO A 143 -3.66 -3.43 -16.91
C PRO A 143 -3.89 -4.32 -18.13
N ASP A 144 -3.63 -3.78 -19.33
CA ASP A 144 -3.60 -4.57 -20.56
C ASP A 144 -2.47 -5.61 -20.51
N SER A 145 -2.76 -6.82 -20.97
CA SER A 145 -1.81 -7.93 -20.98
C SER A 145 -0.55 -7.66 -21.80
N LEU A 146 -0.66 -6.91 -22.90
CA LEU A 146 0.47 -6.52 -23.74
C LEU A 146 1.39 -5.51 -23.02
N VAL A 147 0.83 -4.71 -22.09
CA VAL A 147 1.59 -3.84 -21.23
C VAL A 147 2.39 -4.67 -20.23
N LEU A 148 1.76 -5.69 -19.61
CA LEU A 148 2.44 -6.58 -18.65
C LEU A 148 3.63 -7.31 -19.24
N LEU A 149 3.52 -7.81 -20.50
CA LEU A 149 4.62 -8.50 -21.18
C LEU A 149 5.89 -7.64 -21.30
N LYS A 150 5.75 -6.31 -21.30
CA LYS A 150 6.88 -5.37 -21.41
C LYS A 150 7.39 -4.89 -20.06
N LEU A 151 6.55 -4.95 -19.03
CA LEU A 151 6.86 -4.39 -17.71
C LEU A 151 7.43 -5.42 -16.74
N VAL A 152 6.90 -6.64 -16.76
CA VAL A 152 7.25 -7.66 -15.77
C VAL A 152 8.66 -8.20 -16.03
N LYS A 153 9.46 -8.21 -14.98
CA LYS A 153 10.77 -8.87 -14.94
C LYS A 153 10.58 -10.25 -14.29
N GLU A 154 10.44 -11.29 -15.13
CA GLU A 154 10.22 -12.65 -14.65
C GLU A 154 11.40 -13.14 -13.81
N ASN A 155 11.10 -13.79 -12.68
CA ASN A 155 12.07 -14.30 -11.71
C ASN A 155 13.05 -13.24 -11.16
N ASP A 156 12.75 -11.97 -11.31
CA ASP A 156 13.57 -10.86 -10.85
C ASP A 156 12.74 -9.85 -10.06
N TRP A 157 13.40 -8.87 -9.47
CA TRP A 157 12.77 -7.84 -8.66
C TRP A 157 11.95 -6.85 -9.48
N ASN A 158 10.68 -6.75 -9.15
CA ASN A 158 9.74 -5.77 -9.69
C ASN A 158 9.41 -4.75 -8.60
N ASP A 159 9.36 -3.48 -8.98
CA ASP A 159 8.94 -2.41 -8.09
C ASP A 159 7.40 -2.31 -8.09
N ILE A 160 6.81 -2.33 -6.91
CA ILE A 160 5.38 -2.06 -6.70
C ILE A 160 5.26 -0.79 -5.86
N GLU A 161 4.38 0.11 -6.30
CA GLU A 161 3.96 1.27 -5.51
C GLU A 161 2.43 1.27 -5.42
N ILE A 162 1.93 1.47 -4.19
CA ILE A 162 0.50 1.54 -3.88
C ILE A 162 0.24 2.88 -3.20
N LEU A 163 -0.53 3.73 -3.85
CA LEU A 163 -0.95 5.02 -3.32
C LEU A 163 -2.44 4.99 -2.99
N CYS A 164 -2.75 5.20 -1.73
CA CYS A 164 -4.12 5.27 -1.23
C CYS A 164 -4.37 6.64 -0.59
N VAL A 165 -5.30 7.40 -1.15
CA VAL A 165 -5.77 8.68 -0.58
C VAL A 165 -7.28 8.68 -0.61
N ASP A 166 -7.93 8.81 0.54
CA ASP A 166 -9.37 8.69 0.69
C ASP A 166 -9.93 7.43 0.02
N ARG A 167 -10.74 7.55 -1.02
CA ARG A 167 -11.30 6.43 -1.80
C ARG A 167 -10.52 6.13 -3.07
N HIS A 168 -9.43 6.85 -3.31
CA HIS A 168 -8.63 6.69 -4.51
C HIS A 168 -7.49 5.70 -4.26
N VAL A 169 -7.40 4.69 -5.13
CA VAL A 169 -6.37 3.66 -5.12
C VAL A 169 -5.64 3.69 -6.44
N GLN A 170 -4.33 3.82 -6.37
CA GLN A 170 -3.44 3.76 -7.53
C GLN A 170 -2.38 2.70 -7.30
N VAL A 171 -2.11 1.89 -8.32
CA VAL A 171 -1.02 0.91 -8.30
C VAL A 171 -0.09 1.19 -9.46
N TYR A 172 1.21 1.07 -9.20
CA TYR A 172 2.25 1.19 -10.20
C TYR A 172 3.13 -0.05 -10.18
N LEU A 173 3.45 -0.57 -11.35
CA LEU A 173 4.38 -1.67 -11.58
C LEU A 173 5.57 -1.15 -12.38
N ASN A 174 6.77 -1.26 -11.82
CA ASN A 174 8.02 -0.78 -12.44
C ASN A 174 7.93 0.67 -12.95
N GLY A 175 7.26 1.53 -12.17
CA GLY A 175 7.07 2.95 -12.46
C GLY A 175 5.93 3.29 -13.41
N VAL A 176 5.23 2.29 -13.98
CA VAL A 176 4.06 2.50 -14.85
C VAL A 176 2.78 2.29 -14.06
N GLN A 177 1.85 3.25 -14.14
CA GLN A 177 0.54 3.14 -13.51
C GLN A 177 -0.30 2.03 -14.17
N THR A 178 -0.66 1.02 -13.40
CA THR A 178 -1.49 -0.11 -13.82
C THR A 178 -2.91 -0.01 -13.33
N VAL A 179 -3.13 0.69 -12.22
CA VAL A 179 -4.44 0.92 -11.60
C VAL A 179 -4.61 2.40 -11.28
N ASN A 180 -5.80 2.90 -11.60
CA ASN A 180 -6.28 4.22 -11.22
C ASN A 180 -7.76 4.09 -10.87
N TYR A 181 -8.05 3.64 -9.65
CA TYR A 181 -9.38 3.22 -9.23
C TYR A 181 -9.96 4.15 -8.17
N LEU A 182 -11.16 4.64 -8.39
CA LEU A 182 -11.95 5.39 -7.40
C LEU A 182 -13.05 4.49 -6.86
N GLU A 183 -12.98 4.14 -5.57
CA GLU A 183 -14.02 3.35 -4.91
C GLU A 183 -15.33 4.11 -4.82
N SER A 184 -16.39 3.54 -5.40
CA SER A 184 -17.73 4.13 -5.41
C SER A 184 -18.50 3.86 -4.11
N GLU A 185 -18.23 2.74 -3.43
CA GLU A 185 -18.88 2.37 -2.18
C GLU A 185 -18.31 3.16 -1.01
N SER A 186 -19.06 4.15 -0.53
CA SER A 186 -18.61 5.05 0.56
C SER A 186 -18.54 4.37 1.93
N THR A 187 -19.21 3.22 2.09
CA THR A 187 -19.30 2.46 3.35
C THR A 187 -18.12 1.54 3.61
N LEU A 188 -17.29 1.29 2.60
CA LEU A 188 -16.13 0.43 2.76
C LEU A 188 -15.06 1.08 3.63
N PRO A 189 -14.37 0.29 4.48
CA PRO A 189 -13.28 0.78 5.30
C PRO A 189 -12.18 1.42 4.45
N ARG A 190 -11.69 2.60 4.89
CA ARG A 190 -10.57 3.30 4.27
C ARG A 190 -9.25 3.09 5.00
N GLU A 191 -9.26 2.25 6.03
CA GLU A 191 -8.08 1.85 6.79
C GLU A 191 -8.08 0.34 7.01
N GLY A 192 -6.92 -0.22 7.27
CA GLY A 192 -6.74 -1.62 7.56
C GLY A 192 -5.27 -2.02 7.54
N LEU A 193 -5.03 -3.30 7.68
CA LEU A 193 -3.70 -3.88 7.67
C LEU A 193 -3.08 -3.83 6.26
N ILE A 194 -1.76 -3.86 6.22
CA ILE A 194 -0.97 -4.25 5.05
C ILE A 194 -0.58 -5.70 5.25
N GLY A 195 -0.81 -6.54 4.25
CA GLY A 195 -0.46 -7.95 4.26
C GLY A 195 0.33 -8.35 3.03
N LEU A 196 1.23 -9.31 3.18
CA LEU A 196 1.94 -9.94 2.09
C LEU A 196 1.38 -11.35 1.94
N GLN A 197 0.98 -11.72 0.72
CA GLN A 197 0.35 -13.02 0.44
C GLN A 197 1.35 -13.97 -0.24
N VAL A 198 1.24 -15.27 0.10
CA VAL A 198 1.59 -16.38 -0.77
C VAL A 198 0.34 -17.20 -1.04
N HIS A 199 0.00 -17.43 -2.31
CA HIS A 199 -1.24 -18.13 -2.68
C HIS A 199 -1.07 -19.66 -2.58
N GLY A 200 -2.14 -20.32 -2.13
CA GLY A 200 -2.22 -21.77 -2.08
C GLY A 200 -2.27 -22.44 -3.47
N GLY A 201 -1.95 -23.73 -3.53
CA GLY A 201 -2.07 -24.54 -4.73
C GLY A 201 -0.86 -24.54 -5.67
N GLY A 202 0.17 -23.76 -5.36
CA GLY A 202 1.40 -23.69 -6.14
C GLY A 202 2.66 -24.11 -5.37
N LYS A 203 3.70 -24.48 -6.11
CA LYS A 203 5.08 -24.58 -5.62
C LYS A 203 5.78 -23.31 -6.03
N LEU A 204 5.79 -22.32 -5.15
CA LEU A 204 6.33 -20.98 -5.41
C LEU A 204 6.96 -20.39 -4.16
N GLU A 205 7.89 -19.49 -4.36
CA GLU A 205 8.40 -18.58 -3.36
C GLU A 205 8.19 -17.16 -3.81
N VAL A 206 7.62 -16.34 -2.93
CA VAL A 206 7.51 -14.91 -3.12
C VAL A 206 8.42 -14.19 -2.14
N TYR A 207 9.16 -13.22 -2.64
CA TYR A 207 10.13 -12.42 -1.89
C TYR A 207 9.68 -10.97 -1.87
N TYR A 208 9.66 -10.35 -0.69
CA TYR A 208 9.31 -8.96 -0.48
C TYR A 208 10.43 -8.24 0.26
N LYS A 209 10.90 -7.10 -0.25
CA LYS A 209 11.92 -6.28 0.42
C LYS A 209 11.77 -4.80 0.13
N ASP A 210 12.59 -3.99 0.78
CA ASP A 210 12.61 -2.52 0.62
C ASP A 210 11.22 -1.91 0.89
N LEU A 211 10.51 -2.45 1.90
CA LEU A 211 9.15 -2.00 2.26
C LEU A 211 9.22 -0.64 2.94
N ILE A 212 8.89 0.41 2.21
CA ILE A 212 8.90 1.80 2.69
C ILE A 212 7.49 2.36 2.63
N ILE A 213 7.01 2.92 3.72
CA ILE A 213 5.72 3.60 3.77
C ILE A 213 5.89 5.08 4.11
N THR A 214 5.05 5.90 3.49
CA THR A 214 4.82 7.30 3.85
C THR A 214 3.33 7.43 4.16
N GLU A 215 3.00 7.72 5.42
CA GLU A 215 1.62 8.00 5.78
C GLU A 215 1.24 9.40 5.29
N LEU A 216 0.02 9.54 4.78
CA LEU A 216 -0.50 10.76 4.19
C LEU A 216 -1.66 11.29 5.03
N PRO A 217 -1.94 12.61 4.98
CA PRO A 217 -3.05 13.23 5.67
C PRO A 217 -4.41 12.66 5.30
#